data_3422ddebca135fde18328f0364572e01
#
_entry.id   3422ddebca135fde18328f0364572e01
#
_cell.length_a   1.000
_cell.length_b   1.000
_cell.length_c   1.000
_cell.angle_alpha   90.00
_cell.angle_beta   90.00
_cell.angle_gamma   90.00
#
_symmetry.space_group_name_H-M   'P 1'
#
loop_
_entity.id
_entity.type
_entity.pdbx_description
1 polymer ?
#
loop_
_entity_poly.entity_id
_entity_poly.type
_entity_poly.pdbx_seq_one_letter_code
_entity_poly.pdbx_strand_id
1 'polypeptide(L)'
;MKILFLGDVMGRAGRQAITERLPSLRKDWRLDFVIVNGENATNGHGLSAEHAKAIFEAGADVITLGDHAFDHKEMLTHIEGETRIIRPLNFARQAPGRGRRCTRMRAGARCWWCRPWGRSS
;
A
#
# COMPACT_ATOMS: atom_id res chain seq x y z
N MET A 1 -16.95 11.49 -3.67
CA MET A 1 -15.62 10.85 -3.63
C MET A 1 -15.76 9.37 -3.36
N LYS A 2 -15.08 8.54 -4.16
CA LYS A 2 -15.11 7.08 -4.00
C LYS A 2 -13.71 6.55 -3.70
N ILE A 3 -13.55 5.91 -2.55
CA ILE A 3 -12.29 5.33 -2.10
C ILE A 3 -12.48 3.82 -1.96
N LEU A 4 -11.56 3.05 -2.53
CA LEU A 4 -11.52 1.60 -2.36
C LEU A 4 -10.34 1.24 -1.47
N PHE A 5 -10.60 0.42 -0.45
CA PHE A 5 -9.57 -0.17 0.38
C PHE A 5 -9.57 -1.69 0.18
N LEU A 6 -8.42 -2.21 -0.27
CA LEU A 6 -8.20 -3.65 -0.42
C LEU A 6 -7.34 -4.13 0.73
N GLY A 7 -7.95 -4.85 1.65
CA GLY A 7 -7.27 -5.36 2.85
C GLY A 7 -6.62 -6.72 2.60
N ASP A 8 -5.52 -6.94 3.31
CA ASP A 8 -4.84 -8.24 3.45
C ASP A 8 -4.64 -9.01 2.13
N VAL A 9 -3.95 -8.40 1.19
CA VAL A 9 -3.59 -9.06 -0.06
C VAL A 9 -2.61 -10.18 0.24
N MET A 10 -3.07 -11.42 0.05
CA MET A 10 -2.32 -12.61 0.44
C MET A 10 -1.71 -13.31 -0.78
N GLY A 11 -0.39 -13.30 -0.87
CA GLY A 11 0.38 -14.09 -1.82
C GLY A 11 0.01 -13.88 -3.29
N ARG A 12 0.32 -14.89 -4.10
CA ARG A 12 0.11 -14.84 -5.54
C ARG A 12 -1.36 -14.66 -5.94
N ALA A 13 -2.26 -15.37 -5.27
CA ALA A 13 -3.69 -15.29 -5.58
C ALA A 13 -4.24 -13.87 -5.35
N GLY A 14 -3.84 -13.23 -4.25
CA GLY A 14 -4.24 -11.87 -3.96
C GLY A 14 -3.67 -10.87 -4.96
N ARG A 15 -2.39 -10.98 -5.30
CA ARG A 15 -1.75 -10.13 -6.32
C ARG A 15 -2.42 -10.28 -7.68
N GLN A 16 -2.69 -11.52 -8.08
CA GLN A 16 -3.33 -11.80 -9.36
C GLN A 16 -4.73 -11.20 -9.43
N ALA A 17 -5.51 -11.31 -8.37
CA ALA A 17 -6.84 -10.71 -8.30
C ALA A 17 -6.77 -9.19 -8.50
N ILE A 18 -5.79 -8.52 -7.90
CA ILE A 18 -5.60 -7.08 -8.06
C ILE A 18 -5.21 -6.73 -9.49
N THR A 19 -4.21 -7.39 -10.05
CA THR A 19 -3.74 -7.08 -11.41
C THR A 19 -4.80 -7.32 -12.47
N GLU A 20 -5.65 -8.31 -12.28
CA GLU A 20 -6.73 -8.63 -13.21
C GLU A 20 -7.97 -7.75 -13.05
N ARG A 21 -8.32 -7.39 -11.80
CA ARG A 21 -9.60 -6.76 -11.49
C ARG A 21 -9.53 -5.26 -11.23
N LEU A 22 -8.47 -4.78 -10.60
CA LEU A 22 -8.41 -3.38 -10.17
C LEU A 22 -8.50 -2.38 -11.32
N PRO A 23 -7.83 -2.58 -12.47
CA PRO A 23 -7.95 -1.63 -13.57
C PRO A 23 -9.38 -1.40 -14.01
N SER A 24 -10.16 -2.48 -14.17
CA SER A 24 -11.58 -2.42 -14.56
C SER A 24 -12.45 -1.79 -13.48
N LEU A 25 -12.25 -2.18 -12.22
CA LEU A 25 -13.00 -1.62 -11.09
C LEU A 25 -12.77 -0.12 -10.96
N ARG A 26 -11.53 0.31 -11.09
CA ARG A 26 -11.22 1.75 -10.98
C ARG A 26 -11.94 2.55 -12.04
N LYS A 27 -12.01 2.03 -13.26
CA LYS A 27 -12.72 2.66 -14.38
C LYS A 27 -14.23 2.61 -14.20
N ASP A 28 -14.78 1.41 -13.96
CA ASP A 28 -16.23 1.19 -13.95
C ASP A 28 -16.90 1.87 -12.75
N TRP A 29 -16.25 1.87 -11.60
CA TRP A 29 -16.75 2.49 -10.38
C TRP A 29 -16.32 3.95 -10.23
N ARG A 30 -15.49 4.46 -11.14
CA ARG A 30 -14.94 5.83 -11.09
C ARG A 30 -14.29 6.13 -9.75
N LEU A 31 -13.37 5.25 -9.34
CA LEU A 31 -12.68 5.38 -8.07
C LEU A 31 -11.71 6.57 -8.09
N ASP A 32 -11.78 7.39 -7.05
CA ASP A 32 -10.89 8.55 -6.89
C ASP A 32 -9.58 8.16 -6.23
N PHE A 33 -9.60 7.14 -5.36
CA PHE A 33 -8.43 6.74 -4.59
C PHE A 33 -8.50 5.26 -4.23
N VAL A 34 -7.37 4.57 -4.37
CA VAL A 34 -7.27 3.13 -4.07
C VAL A 34 -6.10 2.89 -3.12
N ILE A 35 -6.40 2.24 -2.00
CA ILE A 35 -5.45 1.89 -0.96
C ILE A 35 -5.39 0.36 -0.90
N VAL A 36 -4.17 -0.18 -0.90
CA VAL A 36 -3.95 -1.63 -0.83
C VAL A 36 -3.08 -1.96 0.38
N ASN A 37 -3.53 -2.87 1.23
CA ASN A 37 -2.67 -3.44 2.27
C ASN A 37 -1.85 -4.57 1.66
N GLY A 38 -0.55 -4.35 1.54
CA GLY A 38 0.38 -5.27 0.88
C GLY A 38 1.33 -6.00 1.81
N GLU A 39 1.09 -5.99 3.11
CA GLU A 39 2.03 -6.60 4.07
C GLU A 39 2.23 -8.10 3.89
N ASN A 40 1.30 -8.79 3.25
CA ASN A 40 1.34 -10.23 3.02
C ASN A 40 1.34 -10.59 1.51
N ALA A 41 1.61 -9.62 0.65
CA ALA A 41 1.46 -9.79 -0.79
C ALA A 41 2.53 -10.70 -1.42
N THR A 42 3.73 -10.76 -0.84
CA THR A 42 4.81 -11.62 -1.35
C THR A 42 4.87 -12.89 -0.51
N ASN A 43 4.43 -14.00 -1.09
CA ASN A 43 4.47 -15.33 -0.45
C ASN A 43 3.81 -15.40 0.94
N GLY A 44 2.81 -14.55 1.19
CA GLY A 44 2.08 -14.55 2.46
C GLY A 44 2.69 -13.71 3.56
N HIS A 45 3.84 -13.07 3.35
CA HIS A 45 4.44 -12.15 4.31
C HIS A 45 5.41 -11.21 3.63
N GLY A 46 5.26 -9.92 3.93
CA GLY A 46 6.08 -8.88 3.35
C GLY A 46 5.65 -8.49 1.93
N LEU A 47 6.41 -7.57 1.35
CA LEU A 47 6.18 -7.04 0.01
C LEU A 47 7.52 -6.82 -0.68
N SER A 48 7.70 -7.42 -1.84
CA SER A 48 8.87 -7.16 -2.68
C SER A 48 8.67 -5.89 -3.51
N ALA A 49 9.77 -5.27 -3.92
CA ALA A 49 9.73 -4.08 -4.78
C ALA A 49 9.01 -4.37 -6.11
N GLU A 50 9.25 -5.53 -6.70
CA GLU A 50 8.61 -5.96 -7.94
C GLU A 50 7.10 -6.07 -7.80
N HIS A 51 6.63 -6.70 -6.71
CA HIS A 51 5.21 -6.84 -6.46
C HIS A 51 4.53 -5.50 -6.14
N ALA A 52 5.23 -4.62 -5.42
CA ALA A 52 4.76 -3.26 -5.18
C ALA A 52 4.53 -2.51 -6.48
N LYS A 53 5.49 -2.59 -7.40
CA LYS A 53 5.39 -1.95 -8.72
C LYS A 53 4.17 -2.47 -9.49
N ALA A 54 3.97 -3.78 -9.50
CA ALA A 54 2.81 -4.38 -10.18
C ALA A 54 1.48 -3.90 -9.61
N ILE A 55 1.39 -3.77 -8.29
CA ILE A 55 0.19 -3.27 -7.61
C ILE A 55 -0.08 -1.80 -7.98
N PHE A 56 0.96 -0.97 -8.02
CA PHE A 56 0.80 0.43 -8.46
C PHE A 56 0.38 0.52 -9.92
N GLU A 57 0.97 -0.27 -10.81
CA GLU A 57 0.61 -0.31 -12.21
C GLU A 57 -0.84 -0.75 -12.44
N ALA A 58 -1.36 -1.61 -11.56
CA ALA A 58 -2.75 -2.03 -11.61
C ALA A 58 -3.73 -0.92 -11.23
N GLY A 59 -3.28 0.12 -10.53
CA GLY A 59 -4.09 1.29 -10.21
C GLY A 59 -4.14 1.68 -8.74
N ALA A 60 -3.32 1.09 -7.87
CA ALA A 60 -3.24 1.52 -6.47
C ALA A 60 -2.55 2.88 -6.36
N ASP A 61 -3.05 3.71 -5.45
CA ASP A 61 -2.45 5.02 -5.15
C ASP A 61 -1.51 4.95 -3.95
N VAL A 62 -1.80 4.10 -2.98
CA VAL A 62 -1.00 3.90 -1.77
C VAL A 62 -1.00 2.43 -1.39
N ILE A 63 0.15 1.93 -0.95
CA ILE A 63 0.27 0.62 -0.34
C ILE A 63 0.61 0.80 1.14
N THR A 64 -0.15 0.13 2.00
CA THR A 64 0.12 0.11 3.44
C THR A 64 0.76 -1.20 3.84
N LEU A 65 1.67 -1.13 4.80
CA LEU A 65 2.34 -2.29 5.37
C LEU A 65 1.93 -2.49 6.84
N GLY A 66 2.23 -3.64 7.39
CA GLY A 66 1.95 -4.00 8.78
C GLY A 66 3.19 -4.56 9.47
N ASP A 67 3.01 -5.55 10.33
CA ASP A 67 4.10 -6.17 11.09
C ASP A 67 5.13 -6.89 10.21
N HIS A 68 4.74 -7.34 9.02
CA HIS A 68 5.64 -7.95 8.04
C HIS A 68 6.28 -6.95 7.08
N ALA A 69 6.25 -5.64 7.41
CA ALA A 69 6.70 -4.56 6.53
C ALA A 69 8.10 -4.78 5.96
N PHE A 70 9.01 -5.30 6.74
CA PHE A 70 10.42 -5.44 6.37
C PHE A 70 10.89 -6.89 6.32
N ASP A 71 9.98 -7.86 6.15
CA ASP A 71 10.36 -9.26 5.99
C ASP A 71 11.21 -9.48 4.73
N HIS A 72 10.98 -8.68 3.68
CA HIS A 72 11.87 -8.61 2.53
C HIS A 72 12.88 -7.49 2.72
N LYS A 73 14.16 -7.85 2.81
CA LYS A 73 15.26 -6.89 3.09
C LYS A 73 15.34 -5.76 2.07
N GLU A 74 15.01 -6.01 0.82
CA GLU A 74 15.02 -4.98 -0.22
C GLU A 74 14.05 -3.85 0.08
N MET A 75 12.97 -4.12 0.84
CA MET A 75 12.01 -3.08 1.22
C MET A 75 12.63 -2.03 2.14
N LEU A 76 13.63 -2.38 2.93
CA LEU A 76 14.33 -1.43 3.78
C LEU A 76 14.92 -0.26 2.96
N THR A 77 15.39 -0.53 1.77
CA THR A 77 15.94 0.47 0.86
C THR A 77 14.88 1.04 -0.07
N HIS A 78 14.03 0.19 -0.61
CA HIS A 78 13.01 0.57 -1.58
C HIS A 78 12.01 1.59 -1.02
N ILE A 79 11.58 1.41 0.23
CA ILE A 79 10.60 2.29 0.86
C ILE A 79 11.09 3.73 1.02
N GLU A 80 12.40 3.95 1.11
CA GLU A 80 12.97 5.29 1.21
C GLU A 80 12.77 6.09 -0.07
N GLY A 81 12.79 5.42 -1.22
CA GLY A 81 12.58 6.06 -2.52
C GLY A 81 11.13 6.01 -3.01
N GLU A 82 10.29 5.17 -2.42
CA GLU A 82 8.90 5.02 -2.85
C GLU A 82 7.94 5.61 -1.82
N THR A 83 7.58 6.86 -2.04
CA THR A 83 6.75 7.62 -1.08
C THR A 83 5.30 7.16 -1.01
N ARG A 84 4.86 6.29 -1.91
CA ARG A 84 3.49 5.75 -1.92
C ARG A 84 3.33 4.49 -1.07
N ILE A 85 4.43 3.99 -0.50
CA ILE A 85 4.41 2.88 0.45
C ILE A 85 4.57 3.46 1.86
N ILE A 86 3.64 3.14 2.75
CA ILE A 86 3.71 3.60 4.14
C ILE A 86 3.80 2.43 5.11
N ARG A 87 4.66 2.59 6.11
CA ARG A 87 4.80 1.65 7.20
C ARG A 87 3.86 1.99 8.36
N PRO A 88 3.71 1.11 9.36
CA PRO A 88 2.95 1.48 10.56
C PRO A 88 3.51 2.73 11.23
N LEU A 89 2.62 3.63 11.62
CA LEU A 89 3.01 4.91 12.23
C LEU A 89 3.72 4.74 13.58
N ASN A 90 3.38 3.68 14.30
CA ASN A 90 3.93 3.39 15.64
C ASN A 90 5.27 2.64 15.60
N PHE A 91 5.86 2.42 14.43
CA PHE A 91 7.24 1.95 14.35
C PHE A 91 8.20 3.03 14.87
N ALA A 92 9.40 2.63 15.27
CA ALA A 92 10.42 3.57 15.72
C ALA A 92 10.68 4.65 14.68
N ARG A 93 10.97 5.87 15.13
CA ARG A 93 11.23 7.00 14.20
C ARG A 93 12.35 6.72 13.22
N GLN A 94 13.34 5.94 13.65
CA GLN A 94 14.51 5.57 12.85
C GLN A 94 14.20 4.50 11.81
N ALA A 95 13.03 3.86 11.87
CA ALA A 95 12.64 2.86 10.89
C ALA A 95 12.58 3.48 9.48
N PRO A 96 13.00 2.74 8.44
CA PRO A 96 12.91 3.25 7.07
C PRO A 96 11.47 3.61 6.67
N GLY A 97 11.34 4.56 5.77
CA GLY A 97 10.05 4.96 5.24
C GLY A 97 9.27 5.90 6.14
N ARG A 98 8.00 6.05 5.84
CA ARG A 98 7.11 6.97 6.53
C ARG A 98 5.85 6.26 6.98
N GLY A 99 5.31 6.67 8.13
CA GLY A 99 4.05 6.13 8.66
C GLY A 99 2.83 6.91 8.21
N ARG A 100 3.01 8.04 7.53
CA ARG A 100 1.90 8.85 7.00
C ARG A 100 2.30 9.57 5.73
N ARG A 101 1.31 9.87 4.92
CA ARG A 101 1.50 10.63 3.69
C ARG A 101 0.29 11.51 3.40
N CYS A 102 0.55 12.69 2.87
CA CYS A 102 -0.46 13.54 2.24
C CYS A 102 -0.40 13.31 0.73
N THR A 103 -1.52 12.90 0.15
CA THR A 103 -1.63 12.66 -1.29
C THR A 103 -2.70 13.54 -1.89
N ARG A 104 -2.40 14.15 -3.04
CA ARG A 104 -3.41 14.90 -3.80
C ARG A 104 -4.21 13.90 -4.63
N MET A 105 -5.52 13.96 -4.50
CA MET A 105 -6.42 13.13 -5.29
C MET A 105 -6.73 13.80 -6.64
N ARG A 106 -7.22 13.00 -7.60
CA ARG A 106 -7.60 13.52 -8.92
C ARG A 106 -8.63 14.64 -8.84
N ALA A 107 -9.50 14.62 -7.85
CA ALA A 107 -10.51 15.66 -7.61
C ALA A 107 -9.93 16.94 -6.99
N GLY A 108 -8.62 17.06 -6.83
CA GLY A 108 -7.97 18.23 -6.23
C GLY A 108 -7.94 18.22 -4.70
N ALA A 109 -8.70 17.36 -4.06
CA ALA A 109 -8.69 17.24 -2.60
C ALA A 109 -7.38 16.59 -2.12
N ARG A 110 -6.99 16.92 -0.89
CA ARG A 110 -5.85 16.28 -0.24
C ARG A 110 -6.34 15.22 0.74
N CYS A 111 -5.75 14.06 0.67
CA CYS A 111 -6.02 12.99 1.62
C CYS A 111 -4.78 12.74 2.48
N TRP A 112 -4.95 12.83 3.79
CA TRP A 112 -3.92 12.43 4.73
C TRP A 112 -4.15 10.98 5.09
N TRP A 113 -3.16 10.15 4.85
CA TRP A 113 -3.22 8.75 5.17
C TRP A 113 -2.17 8.40 6.19
N CYS A 114 -2.59 7.80 7.29
CA CYS A 114 -1.69 7.17 8.25
C CYS A 114 -2.29 5.86 8.73
N ARG A 115 -1.44 4.89 8.95
CA ARG A 115 -1.86 3.60 9.48
C ARG A 115 -1.15 3.34 10.80
N PRO A 116 -1.84 3.47 11.92
CA PRO A 116 -1.34 2.91 13.16
C PRO A 116 -1.48 1.38 13.09
N TRP A 117 -0.41 0.67 13.39
CA TRP A 117 -0.47 -0.76 13.55
C TRP A 117 -0.67 -1.07 15.02
N GLY A 118 -1.70 -1.86 15.32
CA GLY A 118 -2.06 -2.13 16.69
C GLY A 118 -2.54 -0.86 17.40
N ARG A 119 -2.75 -0.96 18.66
CA ARG A 119 -3.14 0.16 19.47
C ARG A 119 -1.91 0.79 20.10
N SER A 120 -1.50 1.93 19.63
CA SER A 120 -0.58 2.72 20.41
C SER A 120 -1.36 3.37 21.56
N SER A 121 -0.93 3.09 22.70
CA SER A 121 -1.41 3.78 23.89
C SER A 121 -1.00 5.26 23.86
#